data_b9d1d652caa2f840450018734756b90c
#
_entry.id   b9d1d652caa2f840450018734756b90c
#
_cell.length_a   1.000
_cell.length_b   1.000
_cell.length_c   1.000
_cell.angle_alpha   90.00
_cell.angle_beta   90.00
_cell.angle_gamma   90.00
#
_symmetry.space_group_name_H-M   'P 1'
#
loop_
_entity.id
_entity.type
_entity.pdbx_description
1 polymer ?
#
loop_
_entity_poly.entity_id
_entity_poly.type
_entity_poly.pdbx_seq_one_letter_code
_entity_poly.pdbx_strand_id
1 'polypeptide(L)'
;MSSSTASTIAVNPLAGLTPMAHVADVALSVSWYSKLGFVAEHTWTPEGRPTQWAYLRNGGAQLMLVRSDRPLNEGAQDILFYLYANGVAAYRENLIAQELRPSEITYPPYAKHGEFRIDDPDGYCLLVGDTEQR
;
A
#
# COMPACT_ATOMS: atom_id res chain seq x y z
N MET A 1 2.35 -32.24 0.10
CA MET A 1 2.62 -31.75 -0.60
C MET A 1 2.81 -31.79 -1.53
N SER A 2 2.39 -31.50 -1.66
CA SER A 2 2.47 -31.48 -2.66
C SER A 2 3.23 -31.31 -3.39
N SER A 3 3.71 -31.60 -3.67
CA SER A 3 4.49 -31.50 -4.51
C SER A 3 4.25 -31.12 -5.80
N SER A 4 3.30 -30.97 -6.07
CA SER A 4 2.91 -30.44 -7.33
C SER A 4 3.38 -29.06 -7.58
N THR A 5 4.07 -28.49 -6.64
CA THR A 5 4.58 -27.14 -6.82
C THR A 5 5.53 -27.01 -7.97
N ALA A 6 6.23 -28.08 -8.34
CA ALA A 6 7.15 -28.00 -9.46
C ALA A 6 6.42 -27.59 -10.74
N SER A 7 5.16 -28.00 -10.90
CA SER A 7 4.44 -27.70 -12.12
C SER A 7 3.99 -26.25 -12.19
N THR A 8 4.16 -25.48 -11.11
CA THR A 8 3.76 -24.08 -11.11
C THR A 8 4.92 -23.14 -11.35
N ILE A 9 6.14 -23.68 -11.60
CA ILE A 9 7.27 -22.83 -11.89
C ILE A 9 7.07 -22.18 -13.25
N ALA A 10 7.09 -20.87 -13.26
CA ALA A 10 6.85 -20.13 -14.50
C ALA A 10 8.01 -20.25 -15.45
N VAL A 11 7.69 -20.32 -16.74
CA VAL A 11 8.67 -20.14 -17.81
C VAL A 11 8.83 -18.64 -17.97
N ASN A 12 10.06 -18.15 -18.04
CA ASN A 12 10.34 -16.70 -18.10
C ASN A 12 9.75 -15.96 -16.91
N PRO A 13 10.20 -16.31 -15.69
CA PRO A 13 9.61 -15.70 -14.50
C PRO A 13 9.89 -14.19 -14.43
N LEU A 14 8.93 -13.46 -13.89
CA LEU A 14 9.10 -12.04 -13.61
C LEU A 14 9.91 -11.86 -12.34
N ALA A 15 10.66 -10.75 -12.26
CA ALA A 15 11.45 -10.45 -11.08
C ALA A 15 10.60 -9.81 -9.97
N GLY A 16 9.46 -9.23 -10.30
CA GLY A 16 8.61 -8.62 -9.30
C GLY A 16 7.47 -7.84 -9.93
N LEU A 17 6.67 -7.23 -9.08
CA LEU A 17 5.58 -6.36 -9.50
C LEU A 17 5.47 -5.23 -8.48
N THR A 18 5.42 -4.00 -8.97
CA THR A 18 5.26 -2.83 -8.10
C THR A 18 4.13 -1.99 -8.65
N PRO A 19 3.06 -1.80 -7.87
CA PRO A 19 1.98 -0.92 -8.31
C PRO A 19 2.47 0.51 -8.42
N MET A 20 1.90 1.25 -9.38
CA MET A 20 2.17 2.68 -9.52
C MET A 20 0.83 3.41 -9.49
N ALA A 21 0.60 4.19 -8.45
CA ALA A 21 -0.66 4.88 -8.24
C ALA A 21 -0.55 6.33 -8.68
N HIS A 22 -1.53 6.80 -9.44
CA HIS A 22 -1.63 8.22 -9.77
C HIS A 22 -2.16 8.98 -8.56
N VAL A 23 -1.46 10.03 -8.15
CA VAL A 23 -1.86 10.82 -7.00
C VAL A 23 -1.85 12.30 -7.38
N ALA A 24 -2.60 13.10 -6.64
CA ALA A 24 -2.67 14.53 -6.94
C ALA A 24 -1.39 15.26 -6.53
N ASP A 25 -0.79 14.84 -5.41
CA ASP A 25 0.38 15.52 -4.84
C ASP A 25 1.30 14.45 -4.28
N VAL A 26 2.41 14.20 -4.98
CA VAL A 26 3.31 13.11 -4.60
C VAL A 26 3.93 13.38 -3.23
N ALA A 27 4.35 14.62 -2.95
CA ALA A 27 4.99 14.94 -1.66
C ALA A 27 4.02 14.72 -0.51
N LEU A 28 2.77 15.11 -0.66
CA LEU A 28 1.76 14.89 0.36
C LEU A 28 1.54 13.40 0.58
N SER A 29 1.45 12.64 -0.50
CA SER A 29 1.24 11.19 -0.39
C SER A 29 2.44 10.50 0.25
N VAL A 30 3.66 10.91 -0.08
CA VAL A 30 4.85 10.36 0.56
C VAL A 30 4.77 10.58 2.07
N SER A 31 4.38 11.79 2.49
CA SER A 31 4.25 12.09 3.90
C SER A 31 3.19 11.21 4.56
N TRP A 32 2.07 11.01 3.88
CA TRP A 32 1.00 10.17 4.43
C TRP A 32 1.46 8.71 4.55
N TYR A 33 2.08 8.18 3.48
CA TYR A 33 2.54 6.79 3.51
C TYR A 33 3.68 6.58 4.51
N SER A 34 4.44 7.63 4.83
CA SER A 34 5.49 7.51 5.84
C SER A 34 4.90 7.17 7.21
N LYS A 35 3.67 7.59 7.48
CA LYS A 35 2.99 7.25 8.74
C LYS A 35 2.64 5.78 8.81
N LEU A 36 2.54 5.11 7.67
CA LEU A 36 2.34 3.67 7.61
C LEU A 36 3.67 2.91 7.72
N GLY A 37 4.78 3.61 7.66
CA GLY A 37 6.10 3.01 7.73
C GLY A 37 6.83 2.94 6.41
N PHE A 38 6.28 3.51 5.35
CA PHE A 38 6.96 3.51 4.06
C PHE A 38 8.06 4.56 4.04
N VAL A 39 9.15 4.23 3.39
CA VAL A 39 10.29 5.14 3.19
C VAL A 39 10.40 5.40 1.69
N ALA A 40 10.51 6.67 1.32
CA ALA A 40 10.73 7.03 -0.07
C ALA A 40 12.22 6.82 -0.37
N GLU A 41 12.53 5.73 -1.07
CA GLU A 41 13.91 5.40 -1.39
C GLU A 41 14.40 6.18 -2.60
N HIS A 42 13.50 6.54 -3.49
CA HIS A 42 13.83 7.31 -4.69
C HIS A 42 12.71 8.30 -4.96
N THR A 43 13.08 9.49 -5.39
CA THR A 43 12.12 10.49 -5.81
C THR A 43 12.64 11.21 -7.05
N TRP A 44 11.74 11.85 -7.77
CA TRP A 44 12.12 12.67 -8.92
C TRP A 44 11.41 14.01 -8.81
N THR A 45 12.22 15.06 -8.65
CA THR A 45 11.72 16.42 -8.53
C THR A 45 12.42 17.26 -9.58
N PRO A 46 11.82 17.45 -10.76
CA PRO A 46 12.42 18.30 -11.78
C PRO A 46 12.54 19.72 -11.29
N GLU A 47 13.53 20.43 -11.80
CA GLU A 47 13.77 21.81 -11.38
C GLU A 47 12.54 22.67 -11.67
N GLY A 48 12.12 23.46 -10.66
CA GLY A 48 10.99 24.35 -10.80
C GLY A 48 9.66 23.65 -10.77
N ARG A 49 9.60 22.36 -10.45
CA ARG A 49 8.36 21.61 -10.42
C ARG A 49 8.23 20.87 -9.11
N PRO A 50 7.00 20.54 -8.70
CA PRO A 50 6.82 19.66 -7.53
C PRO A 50 7.32 18.26 -7.86
N THR A 51 7.50 17.46 -6.82
CA THR A 51 7.89 16.07 -6.99
C THR A 51 6.89 15.35 -7.88
N GLN A 52 7.40 14.65 -8.88
CA GLN A 52 6.56 14.00 -9.89
C GLN A 52 6.45 12.51 -9.69
N TRP A 53 7.37 11.90 -8.96
CA TRP A 53 7.40 10.45 -8.82
C TRP A 53 8.14 10.08 -7.54
N ALA A 54 7.74 8.96 -6.92
CA ALA A 54 8.42 8.43 -5.76
C ALA A 54 8.34 6.92 -5.77
N TYR A 55 9.38 6.26 -5.25
CA TYR A 55 9.38 4.82 -5.02
C TYR A 55 9.46 4.59 -3.53
N LEU A 56 8.45 3.93 -2.98
CA LEU A 56 8.31 3.72 -1.55
C LEU A 56 8.51 2.26 -1.21
N ARG A 57 9.10 2.01 -0.04
CA ARG A 57 9.29 0.65 0.45
C ARG A 57 8.98 0.59 1.94
N ASN A 58 8.36 -0.49 2.35
CA ASN A 58 8.15 -0.81 3.75
C ASN A 58 8.31 -2.33 3.88
N GLY A 59 9.51 -2.78 4.31
CA GLY A 59 9.79 -4.21 4.35
C GLY A 59 9.63 -4.82 2.98
N GLY A 60 8.75 -5.79 2.87
CA GLY A 60 8.46 -6.46 1.60
C GLY A 60 7.46 -5.74 0.73
N ALA A 61 6.87 -4.64 1.20
CA ALA A 61 5.88 -3.89 0.43
C ALA A 61 6.53 -2.81 -0.41
N GLN A 62 6.08 -2.66 -1.63
CA GLN A 62 6.61 -1.68 -2.58
C GLN A 62 5.47 -0.95 -3.24
N LEU A 63 5.64 0.35 -3.47
CA LEU A 63 4.61 1.17 -4.09
C LEU A 63 5.29 2.35 -4.76
N MET A 64 4.88 2.64 -5.99
CA MET A 64 5.30 3.86 -6.67
C MET A 64 4.15 4.85 -6.71
N LEU A 65 4.49 6.12 -6.65
CA LEU A 65 3.52 7.20 -6.76
C LEU A 65 3.95 8.07 -7.95
N VAL A 66 2.99 8.46 -8.76
CA VAL A 66 3.25 9.35 -9.89
C VAL A 66 2.17 10.43 -9.91
N ARG A 67 2.60 11.67 -10.17
CA ARG A 67 1.65 12.78 -10.20
C ARG A 67 0.71 12.63 -11.38
N SER A 68 -0.57 12.77 -11.09
CA SER A 68 -1.59 12.73 -12.13
C SER A 68 -1.67 14.09 -12.83
N ASP A 69 -1.77 14.09 -14.14
CA ASP A 69 -1.98 15.32 -14.89
C ASP A 69 -3.46 15.57 -15.15
N ARG A 70 -4.33 14.75 -14.55
CA ARG A 70 -5.78 14.88 -14.67
C ARG A 70 -6.40 14.80 -13.29
N PRO A 71 -7.60 15.39 -13.09
CA PRO A 71 -8.29 15.22 -11.81
C PRO A 71 -8.54 13.74 -11.53
N LEU A 72 -8.41 13.37 -10.25
CA LEU A 72 -8.65 12.01 -9.83
C LEU A 72 -10.08 11.87 -9.33
N ASN A 73 -10.66 10.70 -9.56
CA ASN A 73 -11.98 10.40 -9.07
C ASN A 73 -11.82 9.60 -7.77
N GLU A 74 -11.75 10.33 -6.65
CA GLU A 74 -11.40 9.75 -5.37
C GLU A 74 -12.37 8.69 -4.89
N GLY A 75 -13.62 8.75 -5.34
CA GLY A 75 -14.62 7.78 -4.92
C GLY A 75 -14.70 6.56 -5.80
N ALA A 76 -13.86 6.45 -6.83
CA ALA A 76 -14.01 5.41 -7.84
C ALA A 76 -12.70 4.69 -8.15
N GLN A 77 -11.84 4.53 -7.16
CA GLN A 77 -10.62 3.74 -7.35
C GLN A 77 -10.98 2.27 -7.22
N ASP A 78 -10.79 1.53 -8.31
CA ASP A 78 -11.22 0.13 -8.38
C ASP A 78 -10.15 -0.84 -7.87
N ILE A 79 -8.92 -0.37 -7.68
CA ILE A 79 -7.83 -1.22 -7.22
C ILE A 79 -7.64 -1.01 -5.73
N LEU A 80 -7.59 -2.12 -5.00
CA LEU A 80 -7.31 -2.11 -3.58
C LEU A 80 -5.87 -2.54 -3.35
N PHE A 81 -5.26 -2.00 -2.31
CA PHE A 81 -3.94 -2.45 -1.88
C PHE A 81 -4.13 -3.28 -0.62
N TYR A 82 -3.65 -4.52 -0.64
CA TYR A 82 -3.74 -5.39 0.53
C TYR A 82 -2.36 -5.51 1.16
N LEU A 83 -2.26 -5.08 2.40
CA LEU A 83 -1.00 -5.08 3.14
C LEU A 83 -1.07 -6.12 4.26
N TYR A 84 0.08 -6.64 4.63
CA TYR A 84 0.17 -7.62 5.72
C TYR A 84 1.05 -7.04 6.82
N ALA A 85 0.51 -6.95 8.03
CA ALA A 85 1.23 -6.44 9.19
C ALA A 85 1.49 -7.58 10.17
N ASN A 86 2.62 -7.52 10.83
CA ASN A 86 2.89 -8.43 11.94
C ASN A 86 2.16 -7.89 13.16
N GLY A 87 0.98 -8.46 13.47
CA GLY A 87 0.16 -7.96 14.55
C GLY A 87 -0.72 -6.81 14.10
N VAL A 88 -1.86 -7.15 13.49
CA VAL A 88 -2.74 -6.16 12.89
C VAL A 88 -3.27 -5.15 13.91
N ALA A 89 -3.55 -5.59 15.15
CA ALA A 89 -4.10 -4.70 16.16
C ALA A 89 -3.07 -3.66 16.61
N ALA A 90 -1.84 -4.07 16.82
CA ALA A 90 -0.79 -3.15 17.24
C ALA A 90 -0.46 -2.16 16.10
N TYR A 91 -0.49 -2.64 14.87
CA TYR A 91 -0.24 -1.77 13.73
C TYR A 91 -1.33 -0.71 13.63
N ARG A 92 -2.59 -1.10 13.82
CA ARG A 92 -3.72 -0.17 13.81
C ARG A 92 -3.56 0.90 14.89
N GLU A 93 -3.19 0.49 16.10
CA GLU A 93 -3.01 1.46 17.20
C GLU A 93 -1.92 2.46 16.88
N ASN A 94 -0.85 2.02 16.21
CA ASN A 94 0.21 2.91 15.81
C ASN A 94 -0.29 3.96 14.82
N LEU A 95 -1.18 3.59 13.90
CA LEU A 95 -1.74 4.54 12.95
C LEU A 95 -2.64 5.56 13.67
N ILE A 96 -3.41 5.11 14.64
CA ILE A 96 -4.25 6.01 15.43
C ILE A 96 -3.37 7.01 16.18
N ALA A 97 -2.24 6.56 16.72
CA ALA A 97 -1.32 7.44 17.42
C ALA A 97 -0.74 8.51 16.49
N GLN A 98 -0.75 8.28 15.19
CA GLN A 98 -0.29 9.25 14.21
C GLN A 98 -1.44 10.04 13.60
N GLU A 99 -2.59 10.03 14.27
CA GLU A 99 -3.76 10.82 13.91
C GLU A 99 -4.42 10.37 12.61
N LEU A 100 -4.19 9.12 12.22
CA LEU A 100 -4.92 8.52 11.12
C LEU A 100 -6.20 7.90 11.64
N ARG A 101 -7.13 7.59 10.73
CA ARG A 101 -8.45 7.09 11.11
C ARG A 101 -8.77 5.77 10.42
N PRO A 102 -8.12 4.67 10.86
CA PRO A 102 -8.46 3.37 10.31
C PRO A 102 -9.83 2.91 10.79
N SER A 103 -10.45 2.03 10.01
CA SER A 103 -11.72 1.43 10.41
C SER A 103 -11.51 0.52 11.63
N GLU A 104 -12.62 0.06 12.20
CA GLU A 104 -12.56 -1.00 13.19
C GLU A 104 -12.04 -2.27 12.55
N ILE A 105 -11.45 -3.14 13.36
CA ILE A 105 -11.00 -4.44 12.89
C ILE A 105 -12.20 -5.34 12.71
N THR A 106 -12.30 -5.99 11.54
CA THR A 106 -13.33 -6.97 11.26
C THR A 106 -12.66 -8.33 11.05
N TYR A 107 -13.46 -9.39 11.03
CA TYR A 107 -12.93 -10.75 10.96
C TYR A 107 -13.67 -11.55 9.87
N PRO A 108 -13.46 -11.21 8.60
CA PRO A 108 -14.09 -11.97 7.53
C PRO A 108 -13.50 -13.38 7.48
N PRO A 109 -14.19 -14.33 6.83
CA PRO A 109 -13.72 -15.73 6.81
C PRO A 109 -12.29 -15.89 6.29
N TYR A 110 -11.86 -15.05 5.35
CA TYR A 110 -10.52 -15.15 4.79
C TYR A 110 -9.47 -14.43 5.65
N ALA A 111 -9.88 -13.73 6.70
CA ALA A 111 -8.96 -12.98 7.55
C ALA A 111 -9.29 -13.21 9.02
N LYS A 112 -9.04 -14.43 9.49
CA LYS A 112 -9.39 -14.83 10.85
C LYS A 112 -8.68 -14.02 11.92
N HIS A 113 -7.50 -13.51 11.61
CA HIS A 113 -6.72 -12.72 12.58
C HIS A 113 -7.08 -11.25 12.51
N GLY A 114 -8.02 -10.88 11.66
CA GLY A 114 -8.53 -9.53 11.59
C GLY A 114 -7.99 -8.75 10.42
N GLU A 115 -8.77 -7.79 9.98
CA GLU A 115 -8.34 -6.85 8.95
C GLU A 115 -9.03 -5.52 9.20
N PHE A 116 -8.40 -4.43 8.77
CA PHE A 116 -9.03 -3.12 8.83
C PHE A 116 -8.76 -2.38 7.53
N ARG A 117 -9.47 -1.28 7.35
CA ARG A 117 -9.39 -0.48 6.15
C ARG A 117 -8.92 0.94 6.49
N ILE A 118 -8.13 1.52 5.62
CA ILE A 118 -7.80 2.93 5.68
C ILE A 118 -7.68 3.45 4.26
N ASP A 119 -8.22 4.65 4.02
CA ASP A 119 -8.17 5.25 2.69
C ASP A 119 -7.05 6.28 2.65
N ASP A 120 -6.34 6.31 1.54
CA ASP A 120 -5.27 7.29 1.39
C ASP A 120 -5.83 8.64 0.91
N PRO A 121 -5.01 9.71 0.82
CA PRO A 121 -5.53 11.02 0.44
C PRO A 121 -6.19 11.08 -0.92
N ASP A 122 -5.89 10.16 -1.83
CA ASP A 122 -6.46 10.15 -3.17
C ASP A 122 -7.59 9.14 -3.33
N GLY A 123 -8.04 8.55 -2.23
CA GLY A 123 -9.17 7.64 -2.26
C GLY A 123 -8.81 6.20 -2.54
N TYR A 124 -7.52 5.85 -2.56
CA TYR A 124 -7.13 4.45 -2.67
C TYR A 124 -7.41 3.75 -1.34
N CYS A 125 -8.06 2.60 -1.44
CA CYS A 125 -8.41 1.82 -0.27
C CYS A 125 -7.28 0.86 0.06
N LEU A 126 -6.79 0.92 1.29
CA LEU A 126 -5.81 -0.02 1.81
C LEU A 126 -6.49 -0.93 2.81
N LEU A 127 -6.37 -2.23 2.59
CA LEU A 127 -6.81 -3.22 3.57
C LEU A 127 -5.56 -3.78 4.23
N VAL A 128 -5.58 -3.89 5.54
CA VAL A 128 -4.42 -4.38 6.30
C VAL A 128 -4.85 -5.61 7.07
N GLY A 129 -4.23 -6.73 6.76
CA GLY A 129 -4.46 -7.98 7.47
C GLY A 129 -3.21 -8.43 8.17
N ASP A 130 -3.27 -9.62 8.77
CA ASP A 130 -2.15 -10.15 9.54
C ASP A 130 -1.30 -11.09 8.68
N THR A 131 0.02 -11.05 8.90
CA THR A 131 0.91 -11.94 8.16
C THR A 131 0.57 -13.41 8.34
N GLU A 132 -0.08 -13.77 9.43
CA GLU A 132 -0.41 -15.16 9.69
C GLU A 132 -1.45 -15.73 8.73
N GLN A 133 -2.16 -14.86 7.99
CA GLN A 133 -3.16 -15.33 7.04
C GLN A 133 -2.61 -15.50 5.63
N ARG A 134 -1.34 -15.24 5.42
CA ARG A 134 -0.70 -15.39 4.09
C ARG A 134 -0.46 -16.83 3.75
#